data_59a30cc15c08b91bac3b66acc7c319b8
#
_entry.id   59a30cc15c08b91bac3b66acc7c319b8
#
_cell.length_a   1.000
_cell.length_b   1.000
_cell.length_c   1.000
_cell.angle_alpha   90.00
_cell.angle_beta   90.00
_cell.angle_gamma   90.00
#
_symmetry.space_group_name_H-M   'P 1'
#
loop_
_entity.id
_entity.type
_entity.pdbx_description
1 polymer ?
#
loop_
_entity_poly.entity_id
_entity_poly.type
_entity_poly.pdbx_seq_one_letter_code
_entity_poly.pdbx_strand_id
1 'polypeptide(L)'
;AFGQQQDLTVFTLLLGALKLLLGRYAQQSDVVVGTVIAGRERAELVDQMGFFSNTLALRTRFSPEDRIDQFLERVKTVVQGAFQHQSFPFEYLIDELPVKRDVRRSPIFDVMMTHQNADLFTSETPKVAGLDIQHYALGTTSTAKFDLELVFTEYEAQLEASIVFNSDLFLTATLERFGQQYLKVLEALCTSSEGRVGDIEIISVAERQALVYDWNDTEVPTGERTFVDLFAEQVAATPNNVALNCEERERTYRQMADFPTQVAHYPREERGILAGQVAVYYGH
;
A
#
# COMPACT_ATOMS: atom_id res chain seq x y z
N ALA A 1 25.08 13.44 3.46
CA ALA A 1 26.09 12.97 2.50
C ALA A 1 25.46 12.70 1.12
N PHE A 2 24.55 11.72 0.96
CA PHE A 2 23.96 11.35 -0.36
C PHE A 2 23.19 12.51 -1.02
N GLY A 3 22.29 13.17 -0.28
CA GLY A 3 21.54 14.31 -0.81
C GLY A 3 22.42 15.44 -1.33
N GLN A 4 23.52 15.75 -0.63
CA GLN A 4 24.48 16.76 -1.08
C GLN A 4 25.21 16.38 -2.37
N GLN A 5 25.55 15.08 -2.53
CA GLN A 5 26.21 14.59 -3.75
C GLN A 5 25.27 14.66 -4.97
N GLN A 6 23.97 14.49 -4.77
CA GLN A 6 22.96 14.50 -5.82
C GLN A 6 22.21 15.84 -5.92
N ASP A 7 22.62 16.88 -5.18
CA ASP A 7 21.95 18.17 -5.11
C ASP A 7 20.46 18.05 -4.74
N LEU A 8 20.17 17.17 -3.77
CA LEU A 8 18.83 16.89 -3.26
C LEU A 8 18.71 17.33 -1.80
N THR A 9 17.59 17.95 -1.46
CA THR A 9 17.26 18.25 -0.06
C THR A 9 16.76 16.99 0.66
N VAL A 10 16.88 16.97 2.00
CA VAL A 10 16.29 15.91 2.85
C VAL A 10 14.80 15.79 2.55
N PHE A 11 14.08 16.90 2.47
CA PHE A 11 12.66 16.94 2.11
C PHE A 11 12.36 16.22 0.79
N THR A 12 13.16 16.46 -0.24
CA THR A 12 12.97 15.83 -1.57
C THR A 12 13.15 14.31 -1.51
N LEU A 13 14.13 13.83 -0.75
CA LEU A 13 14.37 12.40 -0.55
C LEU A 13 13.23 11.74 0.23
N LEU A 14 12.80 12.35 1.33
CA LEU A 14 11.69 11.86 2.14
C LEU A 14 10.38 11.82 1.33
N LEU A 15 10.11 12.88 0.58
CA LEU A 15 8.92 12.94 -0.29
C LEU A 15 8.99 11.90 -1.41
N GLY A 16 10.16 11.71 -2.02
CA GLY A 16 10.36 10.68 -3.04
C GLY A 16 10.07 9.28 -2.51
N ALA A 17 10.62 8.93 -1.35
CA ALA A 17 10.37 7.65 -0.70
C ALA A 17 8.88 7.45 -0.40
N LEU A 18 8.20 8.48 0.12
CA LEU A 18 6.77 8.43 0.42
C LEU A 18 5.95 8.21 -0.84
N LYS A 19 6.19 8.96 -1.91
CA LYS A 19 5.46 8.83 -3.17
C LYS A 19 5.63 7.47 -3.81
N LEU A 20 6.84 6.93 -3.78
CA LEU A 20 7.12 5.61 -4.31
C LEU A 20 6.35 4.54 -3.53
N LEU A 21 6.40 4.60 -2.20
CA LEU A 21 5.69 3.63 -1.36
C LEU A 21 4.17 3.73 -1.54
N LEU A 22 3.60 4.95 -1.53
CA LEU A 22 2.18 5.18 -1.79
C LEU A 22 1.76 4.66 -3.17
N GLY A 23 2.56 4.92 -4.21
CA GLY A 23 2.28 4.41 -5.55
C GLY A 23 2.25 2.90 -5.62
N ARG A 24 3.12 2.20 -4.85
CA ARG A 24 3.12 0.74 -4.74
C ARG A 24 1.87 0.21 -4.03
N TYR A 25 1.49 0.82 -2.90
CA TYR A 25 0.29 0.43 -2.16
C TYR A 25 -0.99 0.66 -2.96
N ALA A 26 -1.09 1.81 -3.62
CA ALA A 26 -2.26 2.18 -4.42
C ALA A 26 -2.25 1.61 -5.84
N GLN A 27 -1.16 0.95 -6.27
CA GLN A 27 -0.93 0.52 -7.66
C GLN A 27 -1.12 1.66 -8.67
N GLN A 28 -0.62 2.84 -8.32
CA GLN A 28 -0.73 4.06 -9.11
C GLN A 28 0.63 4.67 -9.36
N SER A 29 0.78 5.29 -10.52
CA SER A 29 1.99 6.00 -10.94
C SER A 29 1.82 7.52 -10.96
N ASP A 30 0.72 8.04 -10.45
CA ASP A 30 0.39 9.45 -10.34
C ASP A 30 -0.04 9.73 -8.89
N VAL A 31 0.89 10.31 -8.11
CA VAL A 31 0.73 10.46 -6.67
C VAL A 31 0.78 11.93 -6.28
N VAL A 32 -0.22 12.38 -5.52
CA VAL A 32 -0.29 13.72 -4.94
C VAL A 32 -0.12 13.63 -3.43
N VAL A 33 0.82 14.41 -2.89
CA VAL A 33 1.05 14.55 -1.45
C VAL A 33 0.95 16.02 -1.09
N GLY A 34 0.19 16.34 -0.03
CA GLY A 34 0.14 17.68 0.51
C GLY A 34 1.36 17.99 1.37
N THR A 35 1.74 19.26 1.45
CA THR A 35 2.72 19.74 2.43
C THR A 35 2.35 21.13 2.90
N VAL A 36 2.73 21.47 4.12
CA VAL A 36 2.51 22.80 4.70
C VAL A 36 3.81 23.61 4.62
N ILE A 37 3.67 24.88 4.28
CA ILE A 37 4.76 25.85 4.30
C ILE A 37 4.44 27.00 5.26
N ALA A 38 5.49 27.64 5.82
CA ALA A 38 5.32 28.74 6.76
C ALA A 38 4.77 30.02 6.14
N GLY A 39 4.92 30.21 4.80
CA GLY A 39 4.45 31.37 4.07
C GLY A 39 5.14 32.70 4.47
N ARG A 40 6.34 32.65 5.05
CA ARG A 40 7.12 33.79 5.53
C ARG A 40 8.35 34.06 4.66
N GLU A 41 8.12 34.28 3.35
CA GLU A 41 9.19 34.50 2.38
C GLU A 41 9.87 35.86 2.53
N ARG A 42 9.14 36.85 3.06
CA ARG A 42 9.65 38.22 3.23
C ARG A 42 10.17 38.39 4.65
N ALA A 43 11.34 39.02 4.79
CA ALA A 43 11.96 39.28 6.08
C ALA A 43 11.01 40.05 7.04
N GLU A 44 10.18 40.92 6.50
CA GLU A 44 9.23 41.71 7.29
C GLU A 44 8.11 40.87 7.93
N LEU A 45 7.90 39.63 7.45
CA LEU A 45 6.87 38.73 7.96
C LEU A 45 7.41 37.81 9.08
N VAL A 46 8.74 37.72 9.26
CA VAL A 46 9.35 36.81 10.22
C VAL A 46 8.90 37.10 11.65
N ASP A 47 8.90 38.38 12.03
CA ASP A 47 8.56 38.84 13.38
C ASP A 47 7.08 39.21 13.55
N GLN A 48 6.25 39.00 12.53
CA GLN A 48 4.83 39.33 12.62
C GLN A 48 4.00 38.15 13.13
N MET A 49 3.11 38.42 14.06
CA MET A 49 2.10 37.48 14.49
C MET A 49 0.95 37.41 13.46
N GLY A 50 0.58 36.20 13.04
CA GLY A 50 -0.50 35.98 12.10
C GLY A 50 -0.44 34.59 11.49
N PHE A 51 -1.52 34.20 10.81
CA PHE A 51 -1.63 32.95 10.06
C PHE A 51 -1.14 33.20 8.62
N PHE A 52 0.08 32.80 8.33
CA PHE A 52 0.71 32.95 7.01
C PHE A 52 0.92 31.61 6.30
N SER A 53 0.69 30.49 7.01
CA SER A 53 0.92 29.16 6.42
C SER A 53 0.01 28.94 5.21
N ASN A 54 0.57 28.26 4.22
CA ASN A 54 -0.16 27.80 3.04
C ASN A 54 0.10 26.31 2.82
N THR A 55 -0.76 25.70 2.02
CA THR A 55 -0.65 24.28 1.65
C THR A 55 -0.24 24.16 0.19
N LEU A 56 0.67 23.25 -0.10
CA LEU A 56 1.08 22.92 -1.46
C LEU A 56 0.67 21.50 -1.80
N ALA A 57 0.15 21.29 -3.01
CA ALA A 57 -0.16 19.98 -3.57
C ALA A 57 0.97 19.55 -4.51
N LEU A 58 1.75 18.55 -4.10
CA LEU A 58 2.92 18.07 -4.82
C LEU A 58 2.55 16.82 -5.63
N ARG A 59 2.29 16.97 -6.92
CA ARG A 59 1.94 15.87 -7.83
C ARG A 59 3.16 15.38 -8.57
N THR A 60 3.42 14.08 -8.54
CA THR A 60 4.50 13.45 -9.33
C THR A 60 3.97 12.24 -10.06
N ARG A 61 4.29 12.15 -11.35
CA ARG A 61 4.08 10.97 -12.17
C ARG A 61 5.38 10.25 -12.39
N PHE A 62 5.37 8.93 -12.27
CA PHE A 62 6.53 8.09 -12.45
C PHE A 62 6.13 6.72 -13.01
N SER A 63 7.10 6.00 -13.56
CA SER A 63 6.93 4.63 -14.06
C SER A 63 7.81 3.68 -13.25
N PRO A 64 7.43 2.40 -13.07
CA PRO A 64 8.32 1.37 -12.54
C PRO A 64 9.64 1.25 -13.35
N GLU A 65 9.62 1.60 -14.63
CA GLU A 65 10.78 1.56 -15.53
C GLU A 65 11.72 2.76 -15.37
N ASP A 66 11.29 3.83 -14.70
CA ASP A 66 12.11 5.01 -14.45
C ASP A 66 13.34 4.64 -13.62
N ARG A 67 14.50 5.23 -13.96
CA ARG A 67 15.68 5.17 -13.10
C ARG A 67 15.45 5.98 -11.83
N ILE A 68 16.08 5.57 -10.75
CA ILE A 68 15.96 6.24 -9.45
C ILE A 68 16.42 7.70 -9.53
N ASP A 69 17.54 7.98 -10.21
CA ASP A 69 18.03 9.36 -10.40
C ASP A 69 17.01 10.23 -11.17
N GLN A 70 16.41 9.72 -12.23
CA GLN A 70 15.39 10.43 -13.01
C GLN A 70 14.11 10.68 -12.22
N PHE A 71 13.72 9.70 -11.43
CA PHE A 71 12.57 9.85 -10.52
C PHE A 71 12.81 10.93 -9.47
N LEU A 72 13.98 10.93 -8.81
CA LEU A 72 14.33 11.92 -7.80
C LEU A 72 14.46 13.33 -8.40
N GLU A 73 15.04 13.48 -9.59
CA GLU A 73 15.11 14.78 -10.29
C GLU A 73 13.71 15.30 -10.65
N ARG A 74 12.79 14.42 -11.01
CA ARG A 74 11.38 14.79 -11.24
C ARG A 74 10.70 15.25 -9.95
N VAL A 75 10.93 14.56 -8.84
CA VAL A 75 10.42 15.00 -7.53
C VAL A 75 10.99 16.36 -7.16
N LYS A 76 12.30 16.58 -7.33
CA LYS A 76 12.98 17.86 -7.11
C LYS A 76 12.35 18.99 -7.95
N THR A 77 12.15 18.74 -9.22
CA THR A 77 11.52 19.70 -10.14
C THR A 77 10.11 20.10 -9.66
N VAL A 78 9.32 19.12 -9.22
CA VAL A 78 7.97 19.38 -8.67
C VAL A 78 8.05 20.22 -7.40
N VAL A 79 8.96 19.88 -6.48
CA VAL A 79 9.15 20.64 -5.24
C VAL A 79 9.57 22.07 -5.55
N GLN A 80 10.59 22.27 -6.37
CA GLN A 80 11.07 23.61 -6.74
C GLN A 80 9.97 24.45 -7.41
N GLY A 81 9.23 23.87 -8.36
CA GLY A 81 8.13 24.55 -9.02
C GLY A 81 7.00 24.94 -8.05
N ALA A 82 6.66 24.07 -7.10
CA ALA A 82 5.65 24.37 -6.10
C ALA A 82 6.10 25.50 -5.16
N PHE A 83 7.37 25.50 -4.74
CA PHE A 83 7.92 26.59 -3.92
C PHE A 83 8.00 27.92 -4.68
N GLN A 84 8.28 27.92 -5.99
CA GLN A 84 8.24 29.15 -6.81
C GLN A 84 6.84 29.78 -6.87
N HIS A 85 5.78 28.98 -6.70
CA HIS A 85 4.40 29.43 -6.73
C HIS A 85 3.69 29.34 -5.37
N GLN A 86 4.45 29.27 -4.27
CA GLN A 86 3.92 29.03 -2.92
C GLN A 86 3.03 30.17 -2.38
N SER A 87 3.09 31.34 -2.99
CA SER A 87 2.22 32.47 -2.62
C SER A 87 0.77 32.32 -3.14
N PHE A 88 0.51 31.36 -4.04
CA PHE A 88 -0.85 31.11 -4.53
C PHE A 88 -1.65 30.35 -3.46
N PRO A 89 -2.77 30.91 -2.93
CA PRO A 89 -3.52 30.27 -1.86
C PRO A 89 -4.16 28.96 -2.29
N PHE A 90 -4.09 27.94 -1.42
CA PHE A 90 -4.60 26.61 -1.69
C PHE A 90 -6.11 26.58 -1.95
N GLU A 91 -6.88 27.43 -1.27
CA GLU A 91 -8.32 27.55 -1.46
C GLU A 91 -8.68 27.97 -2.89
N TYR A 92 -7.93 28.93 -3.46
CA TYR A 92 -8.12 29.32 -4.86
C TYR A 92 -7.76 28.21 -5.84
N LEU A 93 -6.73 27.41 -5.51
CA LEU A 93 -6.37 26.25 -6.33
C LEU A 93 -7.51 25.22 -6.38
N ILE A 94 -8.19 24.99 -5.26
CA ILE A 94 -9.36 24.09 -5.20
C ILE A 94 -10.52 24.64 -6.04
N ASP A 95 -10.73 25.96 -6.05
CA ASP A 95 -11.83 26.58 -6.81
C ASP A 95 -11.58 26.57 -8.32
N GLU A 96 -10.32 26.70 -8.74
CA GLU A 96 -9.94 26.71 -10.16
C GLU A 96 -9.87 25.29 -10.77
N LEU A 97 -9.65 24.26 -9.95
CA LEU A 97 -9.56 22.91 -10.45
C LEU A 97 -10.94 22.25 -10.54
N PRO A 98 -11.22 21.47 -11.62
CA PRO A 98 -12.48 20.75 -11.78
C PRO A 98 -12.50 19.48 -10.88
N VAL A 99 -12.23 19.64 -9.58
CA VAL A 99 -12.27 18.55 -8.61
C VAL A 99 -13.67 18.35 -8.05
N LYS A 100 -14.09 17.09 -7.99
CA LYS A 100 -15.36 16.74 -7.37
C LYS A 100 -15.22 16.86 -5.85
N ARG A 101 -15.96 17.79 -5.25
CA ARG A 101 -15.94 18.00 -3.80
C ARG A 101 -16.69 16.86 -3.09
N ASP A 102 -16.00 16.15 -2.20
CA ASP A 102 -16.58 15.21 -1.24
C ASP A 102 -16.25 15.72 0.16
N VAL A 103 -17.26 16.00 0.97
CA VAL A 103 -17.11 16.53 2.33
C VAL A 103 -16.37 15.57 3.28
N ARG A 104 -16.22 14.31 2.89
CA ARG A 104 -15.54 13.29 3.68
C ARG A 104 -14.05 13.15 3.37
N ARG A 105 -13.53 13.85 2.35
CA ARG A 105 -12.16 13.74 1.86
C ARG A 105 -11.57 15.12 1.57
N SER A 106 -10.26 15.23 1.70
CA SER A 106 -9.53 16.37 1.17
C SER A 106 -9.71 16.44 -0.36
N PRO A 107 -9.91 17.62 -0.94
CA PRO A 107 -10.29 17.74 -2.34
C PRO A 107 -9.20 17.33 -3.34
N ILE A 108 -7.92 17.38 -2.96
CA ILE A 108 -6.80 17.16 -3.88
C ILE A 108 -5.92 15.98 -3.44
N PHE A 109 -5.73 15.77 -2.14
CA PHE A 109 -4.87 14.72 -1.59
C PHE A 109 -5.39 14.24 -0.25
N ASP A 110 -5.15 12.98 0.07
CA ASP A 110 -5.53 12.34 1.34
C ASP A 110 -4.31 12.14 2.25
N VAL A 111 -3.11 12.34 1.72
CA VAL A 111 -1.85 12.16 2.44
C VAL A 111 -1.10 13.48 2.56
N MET A 112 -0.71 13.82 3.79
CA MET A 112 0.09 14.99 4.12
C MET A 112 1.49 14.58 4.55
N MET A 113 2.50 15.34 4.16
CA MET A 113 3.87 15.22 4.66
C MET A 113 4.33 16.57 5.19
N THR A 114 4.74 16.60 6.45
CA THR A 114 5.28 17.79 7.11
C THR A 114 6.74 17.56 7.47
N HIS A 115 7.63 18.50 7.15
CA HIS A 115 9.03 18.47 7.56
C HIS A 115 9.32 19.74 8.39
N GLN A 116 9.75 19.54 9.62
CA GLN A 116 10.00 20.61 10.58
C GLN A 116 11.46 20.56 11.02
N ASN A 117 12.05 21.75 11.21
CA ASN A 117 13.33 21.87 11.87
C ASN A 117 13.08 22.09 13.38
N ALA A 118 13.59 21.18 14.21
CA ALA A 118 13.42 21.24 15.65
C ALA A 118 14.10 22.48 16.28
N ASP A 119 15.16 22.99 15.65
CA ASP A 119 15.89 24.17 16.16
C ASP A 119 15.00 25.42 16.26
N LEU A 120 13.91 25.45 15.50
CA LEU A 120 12.88 26.49 15.60
C LEU A 120 11.99 26.35 16.84
N PHE A 121 11.98 25.17 17.49
CA PHE A 121 11.07 24.85 18.59
C PHE A 121 11.77 24.36 19.86
N THR A 122 13.05 24.03 19.81
CA THR A 122 13.77 23.32 20.89
C THR A 122 14.96 24.05 21.46
N SER A 123 15.33 25.23 20.93
CA SER A 123 16.31 26.02 21.62
C SER A 123 15.78 26.35 23.01
N GLU A 124 16.33 25.70 24.03
CA GLU A 124 16.16 25.89 25.48
C GLU A 124 14.74 26.36 25.87
N THR A 125 13.99 25.55 26.64
CA THR A 125 12.77 26.05 27.31
C THR A 125 12.94 27.50 27.65
N PRO A 126 12.16 28.45 27.11
CA PRO A 126 12.41 29.86 27.29
C PRO A 126 12.49 30.13 28.79
N LYS A 127 13.68 30.57 29.28
CA LYS A 127 13.87 30.95 30.68
C LYS A 127 13.08 32.23 30.93
N VAL A 128 11.81 32.10 31.23
CA VAL A 128 11.01 33.22 31.67
C VAL A 128 11.16 33.35 33.16
N ALA A 129 11.61 34.51 33.60
CA ALA A 129 11.89 34.80 35.00
C ALA A 129 10.65 34.46 35.87
N GLY A 130 10.82 33.53 36.81
CA GLY A 130 9.76 33.11 37.73
C GLY A 130 8.85 31.98 37.23
N LEU A 131 9.12 31.42 36.05
CA LEU A 131 8.39 30.26 35.52
C LEU A 131 9.32 29.08 35.29
N ASP A 132 8.95 27.91 35.78
CA ASP A 132 9.56 26.63 35.42
C ASP A 132 8.70 26.00 34.32
N ILE A 133 9.22 26.05 33.09
CA ILE A 133 8.51 25.52 31.91
C ILE A 133 9.00 24.11 31.67
N GLN A 134 8.12 23.12 31.82
CA GLN A 134 8.44 21.71 31.58
C GLN A 134 7.60 21.18 30.43
N HIS A 135 8.20 20.27 29.65
CA HIS A 135 7.50 19.57 28.58
C HIS A 135 6.50 18.57 29.20
N TYR A 136 5.21 18.79 29.00
CA TYR A 136 4.16 17.88 29.46
C TYR A 136 3.64 17.07 28.26
N ALA A 137 3.92 15.77 28.26
CA ALA A 137 3.35 14.86 27.28
C ALA A 137 1.88 14.61 27.62
N LEU A 138 0.97 15.37 27.01
CA LEU A 138 -0.44 14.99 26.93
C LEU A 138 -0.50 13.68 26.14
N GLY A 139 -1.09 12.63 26.74
CA GLY A 139 -1.22 11.34 26.07
C GLY A 139 -1.78 11.46 24.66
N THR A 140 -1.44 10.51 23.83
CA THR A 140 -1.59 10.47 22.36
C THR A 140 -3.02 10.48 21.80
N THR A 141 -3.84 11.46 22.16
CA THR A 141 -5.12 11.69 21.46
C THR A 141 -4.91 12.75 20.40
N SER A 142 -4.26 12.40 19.28
CA SER A 142 -4.23 13.29 18.13
C SER A 142 -5.41 12.96 17.22
N THR A 143 -6.17 13.97 16.82
CA THR A 143 -7.21 13.82 15.80
C THR A 143 -6.53 13.90 14.44
N ALA A 144 -6.66 12.84 13.62
CA ALA A 144 -6.17 12.84 12.26
C ALA A 144 -6.99 13.82 11.40
N LYS A 145 -6.31 14.76 10.74
CA LYS A 145 -6.93 15.72 9.79
C LYS A 145 -6.97 15.15 8.38
N PHE A 146 -6.08 14.21 8.07
CA PHE A 146 -5.94 13.52 6.79
C PHE A 146 -6.03 12.02 7.04
N ASP A 147 -6.20 11.25 5.99
CA ASP A 147 -6.18 9.79 6.09
C ASP A 147 -4.83 9.31 6.63
N LEU A 148 -3.75 9.95 6.18
CA LEU A 148 -2.39 9.67 6.62
C LEU A 148 -1.56 10.96 6.65
N GLU A 149 -0.85 11.21 7.75
CA GLU A 149 0.09 12.32 7.87
C GLU A 149 1.44 11.78 8.39
N LEU A 150 2.52 12.07 7.65
CA LEU A 150 3.89 11.81 8.07
C LEU A 150 4.53 13.13 8.50
N VAL A 151 4.95 13.18 9.75
CA VAL A 151 5.65 14.35 10.31
C VAL A 151 7.10 13.96 10.55
N PHE A 152 8.01 14.68 9.91
CA PHE A 152 9.44 14.53 10.07
C PHE A 152 9.98 15.73 10.85
N THR A 153 10.70 15.47 11.92
CA THR A 153 11.35 16.50 12.74
C THR A 153 12.86 16.28 12.66
N GLU A 154 13.56 17.28 12.14
CA GLU A 154 15.02 17.27 12.02
C GLU A 154 15.66 17.88 13.25
N TYR A 155 16.56 17.13 13.89
CA TYR A 155 17.44 17.56 14.97
C TYR A 155 18.87 17.60 14.44
N GLU A 156 19.82 18.22 15.20
CA GLU A 156 21.22 18.33 14.77
C GLU A 156 21.85 17.00 14.31
N ALA A 157 21.54 15.88 14.97
CA ALA A 157 22.16 14.58 14.72
C ALA A 157 21.18 13.46 14.31
N GLN A 158 19.89 13.72 14.27
CA GLN A 158 18.88 12.70 14.01
C GLN A 158 17.64 13.26 13.35
N LEU A 159 16.93 12.41 12.63
CA LEU A 159 15.62 12.67 12.04
C LEU A 159 14.61 11.77 12.74
N GLU A 160 13.61 12.37 13.36
CA GLU A 160 12.49 11.66 13.95
C GLU A 160 11.32 11.67 12.98
N ALA A 161 10.61 10.54 12.88
CA ALA A 161 9.40 10.41 12.05
C ALA A 161 8.23 9.93 12.90
N SER A 162 7.10 10.59 12.77
CA SER A 162 5.83 10.14 13.35
C SER A 162 4.76 10.01 12.27
N ILE A 163 3.86 9.04 12.47
CA ILE A 163 2.75 8.77 11.57
C ILE A 163 1.45 9.01 12.34
N VAL A 164 0.67 9.99 11.89
CA VAL A 164 -0.69 10.24 12.36
C VAL A 164 -1.66 9.71 11.31
N PHE A 165 -2.64 8.94 11.71
CA PHE A 165 -3.52 8.27 10.76
C PHE A 165 -4.96 8.17 11.26
N ASN A 166 -5.88 8.01 10.33
CA ASN A 166 -7.28 7.75 10.62
C ASN A 166 -7.46 6.28 11.03
N SER A 167 -7.77 6.05 12.31
CA SER A 167 -7.95 4.70 12.87
C SER A 167 -9.18 3.96 12.33
N ASP A 168 -10.11 4.65 11.68
CA ASP A 168 -11.24 4.02 11.00
C ASP A 168 -10.83 3.40 9.66
N LEU A 169 -9.69 3.83 9.08
CA LEU A 169 -9.18 3.35 7.80
C LEU A 169 -8.00 2.38 7.94
N PHE A 170 -7.16 2.57 8.96
CA PHE A 170 -5.91 1.84 9.09
C PHE A 170 -5.74 1.20 10.47
N LEU A 171 -5.26 -0.03 10.48
CA LEU A 171 -4.80 -0.69 11.70
C LEU A 171 -3.37 -0.25 12.04
N THR A 172 -3.05 -0.11 13.33
CA THR A 172 -1.71 0.24 13.82
C THR A 172 -0.63 -0.68 13.23
N ALA A 173 -0.85 -2.01 13.23
CA ALA A 173 0.09 -2.97 12.67
C ALA A 173 0.36 -2.76 11.16
N THR A 174 -0.62 -2.23 10.42
CA THR A 174 -0.44 -1.88 9.00
C THR A 174 0.51 -0.70 8.86
N LEU A 175 0.36 0.31 9.72
CA LEU A 175 1.21 1.51 9.68
C LEU A 175 2.61 1.25 10.23
N GLU A 176 2.77 0.35 11.21
CA GLU A 176 4.09 -0.11 11.65
C GLU A 176 4.86 -0.78 10.50
N ARG A 177 4.19 -1.67 9.77
CA ARG A 177 4.77 -2.28 8.56
C ARG A 177 5.06 -1.26 7.46
N PHE A 178 4.14 -0.32 7.22
CA PHE A 178 4.34 0.79 6.29
C PHE A 178 5.60 1.59 6.65
N GLY A 179 5.80 1.93 7.93
CA GLY A 179 7.00 2.62 8.41
C GLY A 179 8.29 1.85 8.14
N GLN A 180 8.29 0.54 8.38
CA GLN A 180 9.44 -0.33 8.07
C GLN A 180 9.74 -0.38 6.57
N GLN A 181 8.72 -0.49 5.75
CA GLN A 181 8.85 -0.48 4.30
C GLN A 181 9.29 0.88 3.76
N TYR A 182 8.83 1.97 4.39
CA TYR A 182 9.27 3.33 4.08
C TYR A 182 10.79 3.48 4.28
N LEU A 183 11.32 2.99 5.40
CA LEU A 183 12.76 3.03 5.68
C LEU A 183 13.56 2.24 4.64
N LYS A 184 13.07 1.10 4.19
CA LYS A 184 13.72 0.31 3.12
C LYS A 184 13.75 1.06 1.79
N VAL A 185 12.63 1.69 1.43
CA VAL A 185 12.57 2.51 0.20
C VAL A 185 13.56 3.67 0.31
N LEU A 186 13.60 4.36 1.44
CA LEU A 186 14.52 5.46 1.67
C LEU A 186 15.98 5.00 1.58
N GLU A 187 16.32 3.87 2.19
CA GLU A 187 17.64 3.27 2.09
C GLU A 187 18.03 2.92 0.65
N ALA A 188 17.11 2.30 -0.09
CA ALA A 188 17.33 1.95 -1.50
C ALA A 188 17.57 3.19 -2.36
N LEU A 189 16.78 4.26 -2.17
CA LEU A 189 16.97 5.53 -2.87
C LEU A 189 18.33 6.19 -2.56
N CYS A 190 18.84 6.01 -1.33
CA CYS A 190 20.12 6.56 -0.90
C CYS A 190 21.35 5.70 -1.30
N THR A 191 21.13 4.43 -1.65
CA THR A 191 22.24 3.48 -1.91
C THR A 191 22.51 3.31 -3.40
N SER A 192 21.48 3.32 -4.24
CA SER A 192 21.63 3.07 -5.68
C SER A 192 20.86 4.10 -6.51
N SER A 193 21.59 4.95 -7.21
CA SER A 193 20.99 5.93 -8.14
C SER A 193 20.66 5.34 -9.51
N GLU A 194 21.29 4.23 -9.90
CA GLU A 194 21.17 3.65 -11.24
C GLU A 194 20.12 2.57 -11.39
N GLY A 195 19.61 2.05 -10.28
CA GLY A 195 18.51 1.06 -10.25
C GLY A 195 17.21 1.61 -10.79
N ARG A 196 16.26 0.73 -11.11
CA ARG A 196 14.90 1.13 -11.49
C ARG A 196 14.01 1.26 -10.27
N VAL A 197 13.09 2.19 -10.33
CA VAL A 197 12.03 2.36 -9.30
C VAL A 197 11.27 1.05 -9.08
N GLY A 198 11.03 0.29 -10.14
CA GLY A 198 10.33 -0.98 -10.14
C GLY A 198 11.03 -2.08 -9.35
N ASP A 199 12.37 -2.06 -9.31
CA ASP A 199 13.20 -3.12 -8.73
C ASP A 199 13.39 -2.96 -7.21
N ILE A 200 12.97 -1.84 -6.63
CA ILE A 200 13.08 -1.61 -5.19
C ILE A 200 12.21 -2.61 -4.44
N GLU A 201 12.83 -3.50 -3.67
CA GLU A 201 12.14 -4.48 -2.85
C GLU A 201 11.65 -3.84 -1.54
N ILE A 202 10.32 -3.77 -1.38
CA ILE A 202 9.69 -3.14 -0.20
C ILE A 202 9.36 -4.13 0.91
N ILE A 203 9.19 -5.43 0.58
CA ILE A 203 8.85 -6.47 1.55
C ILE A 203 10.10 -7.02 2.24
N SER A 204 9.96 -7.49 3.47
CA SER A 204 11.04 -8.15 4.19
C SER A 204 11.23 -9.59 3.71
N VAL A 205 12.41 -10.16 3.97
CA VAL A 205 12.65 -11.59 3.71
C VAL A 205 11.62 -12.46 4.44
N ALA A 206 11.28 -12.11 5.68
CA ALA A 206 10.28 -12.81 6.47
C ALA A 206 8.86 -12.67 5.89
N GLU A 207 8.48 -11.46 5.44
CA GLU A 207 7.19 -11.26 4.75
C GLU A 207 7.14 -12.04 3.44
N ARG A 208 8.22 -12.04 2.67
CA ARG A 208 8.31 -12.82 1.43
C ARG A 208 8.17 -14.32 1.71
N GLN A 209 8.85 -14.82 2.75
CA GLN A 209 8.74 -16.21 3.16
C GLN A 209 7.28 -16.55 3.49
N ALA A 210 6.62 -15.73 4.31
CA ALA A 210 5.23 -15.96 4.69
C ALA A 210 4.28 -15.91 3.49
N LEU A 211 4.41 -14.90 2.61
CA LEU A 211 3.50 -14.69 1.46
C LEU A 211 3.68 -15.75 0.37
N VAL A 212 4.92 -16.17 0.10
CA VAL A 212 5.22 -17.05 -1.05
C VAL A 212 5.23 -18.52 -0.65
N TYR A 213 5.65 -18.85 0.58
CA TYR A 213 5.86 -20.24 0.99
C TYR A 213 4.89 -20.65 2.10
N ASP A 214 4.88 -19.97 3.26
CA ASP A 214 4.16 -20.46 4.44
C ASP A 214 2.63 -20.48 4.22
N TRP A 215 2.09 -19.42 3.58
CA TRP A 215 0.65 -19.34 3.27
C TRP A 215 0.25 -20.22 2.07
N ASN A 216 1.21 -20.62 1.26
CA ASN A 216 0.98 -21.52 0.12
C ASN A 216 1.36 -22.99 0.43
N ASP A 217 1.72 -23.30 1.66
CA ASP A 217 1.91 -24.69 2.11
C ASP A 217 0.52 -25.34 2.31
N THR A 218 -0.17 -25.49 1.19
CA THR A 218 -1.51 -26.07 1.10
C THR A 218 -1.50 -27.47 0.50
N GLU A 219 -0.31 -28.09 0.37
CA GLU A 219 -0.18 -29.41 -0.19
C GLU A 219 -0.83 -30.43 0.76
N VAL A 220 -1.95 -30.97 0.31
CA VAL A 220 -2.63 -32.07 0.99
C VAL A 220 -2.31 -33.34 0.22
N PRO A 221 -1.69 -34.36 0.85
CA PRO A 221 -1.45 -35.62 0.18
C PRO A 221 -2.79 -36.25 -0.22
N THR A 222 -3.11 -36.15 -1.49
CA THR A 222 -4.36 -36.73 -2.04
C THR A 222 -4.27 -38.26 -2.21
N GLY A 223 -3.08 -38.83 -2.03
CA GLY A 223 -2.80 -40.25 -2.31
C GLY A 223 -2.89 -40.54 -3.81
N GLU A 224 -2.71 -41.82 -4.16
CA GLU A 224 -2.83 -42.30 -5.53
C GLU A 224 -4.31 -42.57 -5.95
N ARG A 225 -5.26 -42.22 -5.09
CA ARG A 225 -6.69 -42.44 -5.32
C ARG A 225 -7.24 -41.53 -6.35
N THR A 226 -7.92 -42.06 -7.34
CA THR A 226 -8.64 -41.29 -8.36
C THR A 226 -10.00 -40.84 -7.81
N PHE A 227 -10.62 -39.88 -8.51
CA PHE A 227 -12.02 -39.50 -8.22
C PHE A 227 -12.96 -40.72 -8.22
N VAL A 228 -12.73 -41.68 -9.11
CA VAL A 228 -13.55 -42.89 -9.22
C VAL A 228 -13.41 -43.77 -7.94
N ASP A 229 -12.20 -43.87 -7.38
CA ASP A 229 -11.97 -44.62 -6.14
C ASP A 229 -12.68 -43.96 -4.95
N LEU A 230 -12.57 -42.63 -4.83
CA LEU A 230 -13.25 -41.84 -3.80
C LEU A 230 -14.78 -41.94 -3.92
N PHE A 231 -15.28 -41.90 -5.15
CA PHE A 231 -16.72 -42.06 -5.41
C PHE A 231 -17.21 -43.46 -5.06
N ALA A 232 -16.45 -44.50 -5.42
CA ALA A 232 -16.76 -45.87 -5.07
C ALA A 232 -16.77 -46.11 -3.54
N GLU A 233 -15.81 -45.56 -2.81
CA GLU A 233 -15.80 -45.56 -1.34
C GLU A 233 -17.08 -44.90 -0.77
N GLN A 234 -17.47 -43.75 -1.30
CA GLN A 234 -18.66 -43.04 -0.84
C GLN A 234 -19.96 -43.82 -1.17
N VAL A 235 -20.01 -44.46 -2.33
CA VAL A 235 -21.14 -45.36 -2.69
C VAL A 235 -21.25 -46.51 -1.71
N ALA A 236 -20.13 -47.12 -1.31
CA ALA A 236 -20.09 -48.19 -0.31
C ALA A 236 -20.51 -47.72 1.08
N ALA A 237 -20.06 -46.52 1.50
CA ALA A 237 -20.32 -45.98 2.81
C ALA A 237 -21.79 -45.47 2.99
N THR A 238 -22.35 -44.80 1.98
CA THR A 238 -23.68 -44.18 2.06
C THR A 238 -24.50 -44.35 0.78
N PRO A 239 -24.84 -45.58 0.36
CA PRO A 239 -25.46 -45.86 -0.94
C PRO A 239 -26.81 -45.20 -1.16
N ASN A 240 -27.58 -44.99 -0.10
CA ASN A 240 -28.95 -44.48 -0.17
C ASN A 240 -29.06 -42.96 0.05
N ASN A 241 -27.92 -42.28 0.39
CA ASN A 241 -27.92 -40.83 0.50
C ASN A 241 -28.06 -40.19 -0.87
N VAL A 242 -28.68 -39.00 -0.91
CA VAL A 242 -28.82 -38.21 -2.14
C VAL A 242 -27.43 -37.72 -2.54
N ALA A 243 -27.00 -38.09 -3.75
CA ALA A 243 -25.74 -37.68 -4.35
C ALA A 243 -25.89 -36.51 -5.31
N LEU A 244 -27.05 -36.42 -5.97
CA LEU A 244 -27.37 -35.38 -6.94
C LEU A 244 -28.79 -34.92 -6.73
N ASN A 245 -28.98 -33.60 -6.69
CA ASN A 245 -30.30 -32.98 -6.75
C ASN A 245 -30.27 -31.96 -7.89
N CYS A 246 -31.15 -32.15 -8.88
CA CYS A 246 -31.29 -31.27 -10.02
C CYS A 246 -32.80 -31.03 -10.28
N GLU A 247 -33.22 -29.80 -10.07
CA GLU A 247 -34.60 -29.38 -10.12
C GLU A 247 -35.50 -30.23 -9.17
N GLU A 248 -36.42 -31.05 -9.71
CA GLU A 248 -37.28 -31.94 -8.93
C GLU A 248 -36.77 -33.40 -8.90
N ARG A 249 -35.58 -33.66 -9.40
CA ARG A 249 -35.02 -35.02 -9.51
C ARG A 249 -33.86 -35.24 -8.58
N GLU A 250 -34.00 -36.20 -7.67
CA GLU A 250 -32.95 -36.67 -6.80
C GLU A 250 -32.41 -38.02 -7.24
N ARG A 251 -31.11 -38.21 -7.13
CA ARG A 251 -30.46 -39.50 -7.34
C ARG A 251 -29.54 -39.82 -6.16
N THR A 252 -29.65 -41.08 -5.70
CA THR A 252 -28.75 -41.55 -4.62
C THR A 252 -27.39 -41.96 -5.19
N TYR A 253 -26.39 -42.10 -4.28
CA TYR A 253 -25.07 -42.56 -4.65
C TYR A 253 -25.09 -43.90 -5.37
N ARG A 254 -25.94 -44.87 -4.96
CA ARG A 254 -26.15 -46.13 -5.65
C ARG A 254 -26.66 -45.94 -7.07
N GLN A 255 -27.71 -45.16 -7.26
CA GLN A 255 -28.26 -44.86 -8.58
C GLN A 255 -27.28 -44.15 -9.51
N MET A 256 -26.42 -43.30 -8.93
CA MET A 256 -25.36 -42.64 -9.68
C MET A 256 -24.24 -43.62 -10.09
N ALA A 257 -23.93 -44.63 -9.27
CA ALA A 257 -22.92 -45.64 -9.60
C ALA A 257 -23.40 -46.66 -10.64
N ASP A 258 -24.69 -47.02 -10.62
CA ASP A 258 -25.26 -47.98 -11.54
C ASP A 258 -25.28 -47.47 -13.00
N PHE A 259 -25.51 -46.17 -13.20
CA PHE A 259 -25.59 -45.58 -14.54
C PHE A 259 -24.24 -45.59 -15.29
N PRO A 260 -23.11 -45.06 -14.76
CA PRO A 260 -21.82 -45.12 -15.42
C PRO A 260 -21.32 -46.56 -15.63
N THR A 261 -21.64 -47.49 -14.71
CA THR A 261 -21.26 -48.87 -14.82
C THR A 261 -21.94 -49.51 -16.03
N GLN A 262 -23.24 -49.28 -16.24
CA GLN A 262 -23.99 -49.75 -17.41
C GLN A 262 -23.43 -49.14 -18.70
N VAL A 263 -23.14 -47.83 -18.70
CA VAL A 263 -22.57 -47.14 -19.88
C VAL A 263 -21.15 -47.64 -20.18
N ALA A 264 -20.34 -47.96 -19.17
CA ALA A 264 -18.95 -48.44 -19.35
C ALA A 264 -18.88 -49.90 -19.87
N HIS A 265 -19.86 -50.75 -19.56
CA HIS A 265 -19.90 -52.12 -20.08
C HIS A 265 -20.14 -52.14 -21.61
N TYR A 266 -21.00 -51.30 -22.13
CA TYR A 266 -21.29 -51.26 -23.55
C TYR A 266 -20.09 -51.00 -24.45
N PRO A 267 -19.25 -49.95 -24.23
CA PRO A 267 -18.04 -49.75 -25.05
C PRO A 267 -17.00 -50.81 -24.91
N ARG A 268 -16.83 -51.46 -23.72
CA ARG A 268 -15.86 -52.50 -23.51
C ARG A 268 -16.21 -53.78 -24.23
N GLU A 269 -17.43 -54.21 -24.12
CA GLU A 269 -17.89 -55.49 -24.72
C GLU A 269 -18.18 -55.38 -26.21
N GLU A 270 -18.80 -54.27 -26.65
CA GLU A 270 -19.24 -54.11 -28.03
C GLU A 270 -18.24 -53.40 -28.94
N ARG A 271 -17.31 -52.55 -28.38
CA ARG A 271 -16.40 -51.71 -29.13
C ARG A 271 -14.93 -51.98 -28.83
N GLY A 272 -14.60 -52.85 -27.90
CA GLY A 272 -13.26 -53.24 -27.55
C GLY A 272 -12.37 -52.10 -27.00
N ILE A 273 -12.97 -51.07 -26.36
CA ILE A 273 -12.22 -49.94 -25.78
C ILE A 273 -11.42 -50.43 -24.57
N LEU A 274 -10.11 -50.18 -24.58
CA LEU A 274 -9.17 -50.59 -23.51
C LEU A 274 -8.99 -49.50 -22.45
N ALA A 275 -8.49 -49.93 -21.28
CA ALA A 275 -8.11 -49.00 -20.20
C ALA A 275 -7.11 -47.92 -20.71
N GLY A 276 -7.34 -46.64 -20.38
CA GLY A 276 -6.53 -45.51 -20.83
C GLY A 276 -7.00 -44.85 -22.12
N GLN A 277 -8.01 -45.38 -22.79
CA GLN A 277 -8.63 -44.73 -23.96
C GLN A 277 -9.82 -43.84 -23.54
N VAL A 278 -9.94 -42.68 -24.14
CA VAL A 278 -11.02 -41.73 -23.90
C VAL A 278 -12.21 -42.05 -24.81
N ALA A 279 -13.38 -42.33 -24.24
CA ALA A 279 -14.64 -42.48 -24.96
C ALA A 279 -15.52 -41.25 -24.66
N VAL A 280 -16.04 -40.61 -25.72
CA VAL A 280 -16.99 -39.50 -25.60
C VAL A 280 -18.35 -40.00 -25.93
N TYR A 281 -19.31 -39.91 -24.99
CA TYR A 281 -20.71 -40.28 -25.20
C TYR A 281 -21.54 -38.99 -25.44
N TYR A 282 -22.16 -38.94 -26.59
CA TYR A 282 -23.16 -37.92 -26.90
C TYR A 282 -24.53 -38.55 -26.70
N GLY A 283 -25.18 -38.26 -25.58
CA GLY A 283 -26.60 -38.59 -25.35
C GLY A 283 -27.47 -37.38 -25.66
N HIS A 284 -28.60 -37.64 -26.33
CA HIS A 284 -29.71 -36.70 -26.45
C HIS A 284 -30.62 -36.81 -25.23
#